data_2112f4c1ae9c598bdba578d2c84a5566
#
_entry.id   2112f4c1ae9c598bdba578d2c84a5566
#
_cell.length_a   1.000
_cell.length_b   1.000
_cell.length_c   1.000
_cell.angle_alpha   90.00
_cell.angle_beta   90.00
_cell.angle_gamma   90.00
#
_symmetry.space_group_name_H-M   'P 1'
#
loop_
_entity.id
_entity.type
_entity.pdbx_description
1 polymer ?
#
loop_
_entity_poly.entity_id
_entity_poly.type
_entity_poly.pdbx_seq_one_letter_code
_entity_poly.pdbx_strand_id
1 'polypeptide(L)'
;MTIDTRKTFRSRWRQCLARAWAAPCSALGVLFGLAVILWGGRAQVRCGALEFAGGSLGRLVARMPAPFGFSAITFGHVILAVDHATLAAVRAHEQVHVRQYERWGIFFLPAYLLSSLVQFARGRRPYLDNYFEREAYGQAGWPQQER
;
A
#
# COMPACT_ATOMS: atom_id res chain seq x y z
N MET A 1 32.09 7.89 -20.89
CA MET A 1 30.69 7.67 -20.50
C MET A 1 30.42 8.55 -19.29
N THR A 2 30.04 9.80 -19.53
CA THR A 2 29.85 10.83 -18.48
C THR A 2 28.47 10.64 -17.88
N ILE A 3 28.42 10.16 -16.64
CA ILE A 3 27.17 10.06 -15.88
C ILE A 3 26.69 11.50 -15.60
N ASP A 4 25.53 11.87 -16.13
CA ASP A 4 24.94 13.20 -15.92
C ASP A 4 24.49 13.34 -14.46
N THR A 5 25.41 13.86 -13.64
CA THR A 5 25.23 14.07 -12.19
C THR A 5 24.03 14.98 -11.87
N ARG A 6 23.62 15.86 -12.79
CA ARG A 6 22.47 16.76 -12.60
C ARG A 6 21.14 16.00 -12.69
N LYS A 7 21.02 15.00 -13.57
CA LYS A 7 19.81 14.16 -13.66
C LYS A 7 19.66 13.26 -12.44
N THR A 8 20.76 12.69 -11.94
CA THR A 8 20.75 11.86 -10.74
C THR A 8 20.42 12.67 -9.48
N PHE A 9 20.93 13.88 -9.34
CA PHE A 9 20.63 14.76 -8.21
C PHE A 9 19.16 15.18 -8.18
N ARG A 10 18.59 15.63 -9.31
CA ARG A 10 17.16 15.98 -9.42
C ARG A 10 16.24 14.80 -9.15
N SER A 11 16.61 13.59 -9.55
CA SER A 11 15.87 12.36 -9.27
C SER A 11 15.84 12.06 -7.76
N ARG A 12 16.99 12.12 -7.09
CA ARG A 12 17.11 11.86 -5.65
C ARG A 12 16.35 12.87 -4.81
N TRP A 13 16.43 14.16 -5.14
CA TRP A 13 15.71 15.23 -4.45
C TRP A 13 14.19 15.04 -4.55
N ARG A 14 13.68 14.73 -5.76
CA ARG A 14 12.25 14.44 -5.94
C ARG A 14 11.79 13.24 -5.12
N GLN A 15 12.59 12.20 -5.02
CA GLN A 15 12.28 11.03 -4.18
C GLN A 15 12.28 11.40 -2.69
N CYS A 16 13.22 12.21 -2.21
CA CYS A 16 13.23 12.69 -0.84
C CYS A 16 11.97 13.52 -0.52
N LEU A 17 11.57 14.41 -1.42
CA LEU A 17 10.34 15.21 -1.26
C LEU A 17 9.09 14.32 -1.24
N ALA A 18 8.99 13.35 -2.14
CA ALA A 18 7.86 12.41 -2.18
C ALA A 18 7.77 11.58 -0.89
N ARG A 19 8.92 11.12 -0.37
CA ARG A 19 8.98 10.41 0.92
C ARG A 19 8.59 11.30 2.10
N ALA A 20 9.08 12.53 2.15
CA ALA A 20 8.71 13.49 3.18
C ALA A 20 7.21 13.82 3.13
N TRP A 21 6.65 13.92 1.93
CA TRP A 21 5.23 14.16 1.69
C TRP A 21 4.34 13.00 2.16
N ALA A 22 4.78 11.76 1.98
CA ALA A 22 4.10 10.56 2.45
C ALA A 22 4.46 10.16 3.90
N ALA A 23 5.41 10.85 4.55
CA ALA A 23 5.95 10.47 5.86
C ALA A 23 4.89 10.36 6.97
N PRO A 24 3.88 11.25 7.09
CA PRO A 24 2.86 11.11 8.12
C PRO A 24 2.09 9.80 8.01
N CYS A 25 1.73 9.39 6.78
CA CYS A 25 1.07 8.11 6.55
C CYS A 25 2.02 6.93 6.80
N SER A 26 3.30 7.06 6.42
CA SER A 26 4.31 6.04 6.71
C SER A 26 4.53 5.84 8.21
N ALA A 27 4.50 6.92 9.01
CA ALA A 27 4.60 6.84 10.48
C ALA A 27 3.44 6.05 11.08
N LEU A 28 2.21 6.28 10.59
CA LEU A 28 1.04 5.48 10.98
C LEU A 28 1.21 4.01 10.60
N GLY A 29 1.72 3.73 9.39
CA GLY A 29 2.02 2.37 8.94
C GLY A 29 3.07 1.69 9.82
N VAL A 30 4.13 2.40 10.23
CA VAL A 30 5.15 1.87 11.16
C VAL A 30 4.53 1.54 12.51
N LEU A 31 3.64 2.38 13.04
CA LEU A 31 2.96 2.12 14.31
C LEU A 31 2.17 0.81 14.27
N PHE A 32 1.39 0.58 13.20
CA PHE A 32 0.71 -0.70 13.00
C PHE A 32 1.69 -1.86 12.76
N GLY A 33 2.79 -1.62 12.02
CA GLY A 33 3.84 -2.60 11.79
C GLY A 33 4.52 -3.07 13.08
N LEU A 34 4.74 -2.16 14.04
CA LEU A 34 5.24 -2.53 15.37
C LEU A 34 4.26 -3.46 16.09
N ALA A 35 2.95 -3.21 15.99
CA ALA A 35 1.98 -4.16 16.51
C ALA A 35 2.12 -5.53 15.84
N VAL A 36 2.28 -5.61 14.51
CA VAL A 36 2.52 -6.90 13.82
C VAL A 36 3.75 -7.61 14.39
N ILE A 37 4.86 -6.91 14.64
CA ILE A 37 6.07 -7.48 15.24
C ILE A 37 5.80 -8.01 16.66
N LEU A 38 5.13 -7.21 17.50
CA LEU A 38 4.79 -7.60 18.87
C LEU A 38 3.95 -8.89 18.93
N TRP A 39 3.13 -9.14 17.92
CA TRP A 39 2.33 -10.37 17.79
C TRP A 39 2.97 -11.45 16.91
N GLY A 40 4.33 -11.44 16.80
CA GLY A 40 5.10 -12.51 16.18
C GLY A 40 5.19 -12.44 14.66
N GLY A 41 4.86 -11.31 14.06
CA GLY A 41 5.12 -11.04 12.63
C GLY A 41 6.58 -10.69 12.37
N ARG A 42 6.90 -10.43 11.10
CA ARG A 42 8.26 -10.08 10.66
C ARG A 42 8.23 -8.85 9.76
N ALA A 43 9.33 -8.09 9.78
CA ALA A 43 9.57 -6.96 8.89
C ALA A 43 10.64 -7.29 7.85
N GLN A 44 10.51 -6.70 6.68
CA GLN A 44 11.54 -6.70 5.64
C GLN A 44 11.47 -5.41 4.83
N VAL A 45 12.55 -5.06 4.14
CA VAL A 45 12.55 -3.93 3.19
C VAL A 45 12.63 -4.49 1.78
N ARG A 46 11.65 -4.15 0.94
CA ARG A 46 11.60 -4.57 -0.46
C ARG A 46 11.09 -3.42 -1.34
N CYS A 47 11.73 -3.24 -2.50
CA CYS A 47 11.33 -2.23 -3.50
C CYS A 47 11.16 -0.81 -2.93
N GLY A 48 11.93 -0.45 -1.89
CA GLY A 48 11.87 0.87 -1.24
C GLY A 48 10.74 1.04 -0.24
N ALA A 49 9.94 0.02 0.03
CA ALA A 49 8.92 -0.01 1.08
C ALA A 49 9.36 -0.90 2.26
N LEU A 50 8.87 -0.56 3.45
CA LEU A 50 8.98 -1.37 4.65
C LEU A 50 7.74 -2.27 4.74
N GLU A 51 7.95 -3.57 4.71
CA GLU A 51 6.89 -4.57 4.67
C GLU A 51 6.81 -5.31 6.00
N PHE A 52 5.61 -5.43 6.57
CA PHE A 52 5.33 -6.23 7.77
C PHE A 52 4.29 -7.29 7.44
N ALA A 53 4.51 -8.52 7.89
CA ALA A 53 3.56 -9.59 7.63
C ALA A 53 3.60 -10.70 8.69
N GLY A 54 2.49 -11.43 8.82
CA GLY A 54 2.37 -12.63 9.63
C GLY A 54 1.98 -12.38 11.08
N GLY A 55 2.38 -13.31 11.94
CA GLY A 55 2.01 -13.31 13.35
C GLY A 55 0.54 -13.66 13.62
N SER A 56 0.14 -13.60 14.89
CA SER A 56 -1.25 -13.87 15.29
C SER A 56 -2.21 -12.77 14.86
N LEU A 57 -1.72 -11.53 14.76
CA LEU A 57 -2.53 -10.41 14.28
C LEU A 57 -2.92 -10.60 12.80
N GLY A 58 -1.98 -11.02 11.95
CA GLY A 58 -2.28 -11.35 10.54
C GLY A 58 -3.33 -12.46 10.41
N ARG A 59 -3.20 -13.52 11.22
CA ARG A 59 -4.20 -14.60 11.25
C ARG A 59 -5.58 -14.12 11.72
N LEU A 60 -5.63 -13.19 12.67
CA LEU A 60 -6.89 -12.59 13.13
C LEU A 60 -7.56 -11.79 12.02
N VAL A 61 -6.81 -10.91 11.35
CA VAL A 61 -7.32 -10.08 10.24
C VAL A 61 -7.79 -10.94 9.08
N ALA A 62 -7.05 -12.02 8.74
CA ALA A 62 -7.44 -12.95 7.68
C ALA A 62 -8.76 -13.67 7.93
N ARG A 63 -9.22 -13.76 9.20
CA ARG A 63 -10.50 -14.37 9.58
C ARG A 63 -11.65 -13.39 9.68
N MET A 64 -11.38 -12.10 9.58
CA MET A 64 -12.44 -11.09 9.65
C MET A 64 -13.33 -11.15 8.39
N PRO A 65 -14.66 -11.03 8.55
CA PRO A 65 -15.55 -10.94 7.40
C PRO A 65 -15.38 -9.59 6.69
N ALA A 66 -15.73 -9.54 5.40
CA ALA A 66 -15.82 -8.28 4.68
C ALA A 66 -16.84 -7.33 5.39
N PRO A 67 -16.57 -6.02 5.46
CA PRO A 67 -15.47 -5.29 4.81
C PRO A 67 -14.19 -5.16 5.67
N PHE A 68 -14.10 -5.80 6.82
CA PHE A 68 -13.00 -5.61 7.80
C PHE A 68 -11.77 -6.50 7.53
N GLY A 69 -11.94 -7.61 6.79
CA GLY A 69 -10.84 -8.45 6.34
C GLY A 69 -10.16 -7.86 5.11
N PHE A 70 -8.84 -7.77 5.14
CA PHE A 70 -8.01 -7.38 4.00
C PHE A 70 -6.81 -8.33 3.88
N SER A 71 -6.28 -8.48 2.68
CA SER A 71 -5.09 -9.27 2.41
C SER A 71 -3.81 -8.50 2.69
N ALA A 72 -3.80 -7.25 2.26
CA ALA A 72 -2.73 -6.28 2.52
C ALA A 72 -3.30 -4.86 2.52
N ILE A 73 -2.55 -3.93 3.09
CA ILE A 73 -2.88 -2.49 3.12
C ILE A 73 -1.59 -1.67 3.13
N THR A 74 -1.58 -0.58 2.40
CA THR A 74 -0.44 0.34 2.30
C THR A 74 -0.70 1.65 3.03
N PHE A 75 0.30 2.11 3.80
CA PHE A 75 0.35 3.43 4.43
C PHE A 75 1.67 4.12 4.08
N GLY A 76 1.65 5.04 3.12
CA GLY A 76 2.85 5.70 2.64
C GLY A 76 3.84 4.71 2.02
N HIS A 77 5.00 4.54 2.66
CA HIS A 77 6.04 3.57 2.26
C HIS A 77 6.05 2.31 3.15
N VAL A 78 4.93 2.03 3.81
CA VAL A 78 4.77 0.85 4.66
C VAL A 78 3.64 -0.02 4.12
N ILE A 79 3.90 -1.31 3.96
CA ILE A 79 2.92 -2.31 3.52
C ILE A 79 2.72 -3.31 4.67
N LEU A 80 1.47 -3.54 5.04
CA LEU A 80 1.06 -4.52 6.04
C LEU A 80 0.30 -5.63 5.34
N ALA A 81 0.61 -6.90 5.61
CA ALA A 81 -0.10 -8.03 5.02
C ALA A 81 -0.37 -9.12 6.06
N VAL A 82 -1.39 -9.93 5.80
CA VAL A 82 -1.78 -11.01 6.70
C VAL A 82 -0.68 -12.07 6.86
N ASP A 83 0.05 -12.37 5.78
CA ASP A 83 1.20 -13.27 5.78
C ASP A 83 2.17 -12.96 4.62
N HIS A 84 3.35 -13.61 4.63
CA HIS A 84 4.39 -13.37 3.65
C HIS A 84 4.06 -13.92 2.25
N ALA A 85 3.28 -14.97 2.14
CA ALA A 85 2.87 -15.54 0.85
C ALA A 85 1.88 -14.60 0.15
N THR A 86 0.87 -14.14 0.89
CA THR A 86 -0.07 -13.10 0.43
C THR A 86 0.66 -11.83 0.02
N LEU A 87 1.59 -11.35 0.87
CA LEU A 87 2.40 -10.17 0.56
C LEU A 87 3.19 -10.33 -0.75
N ALA A 88 3.77 -11.51 -0.99
CA ALA A 88 4.50 -11.77 -2.23
C ALA A 88 3.58 -11.72 -3.46
N ALA A 89 2.37 -12.25 -3.34
CA ALA A 89 1.38 -12.29 -4.41
C ALA A 89 0.85 -10.88 -4.77
N VAL A 90 0.59 -10.03 -3.76
CA VAL A 90 0.00 -8.70 -3.97
C VAL A 90 1.01 -7.56 -4.04
N ARG A 91 2.32 -7.82 -3.84
CA ARG A 91 3.35 -6.78 -3.76
C ARG A 91 3.33 -5.80 -4.93
N ALA A 92 3.15 -6.27 -6.16
CA ALA A 92 3.10 -5.39 -7.33
C ALA A 92 1.95 -4.39 -7.24
N HIS A 93 0.80 -4.82 -6.75
CA HIS A 93 -0.38 -3.99 -6.51
C HIS A 93 -0.12 -2.97 -5.39
N GLU A 94 0.39 -3.42 -4.24
CA GLU A 94 0.70 -2.53 -3.11
C GLU A 94 1.77 -1.48 -3.45
N GLN A 95 2.72 -1.81 -4.31
CA GLN A 95 3.70 -0.85 -4.82
C GLN A 95 3.06 0.25 -5.69
N VAL A 96 1.91 0.03 -6.31
CA VAL A 96 1.17 1.11 -6.97
C VAL A 96 0.62 2.07 -5.92
N HIS A 97 0.06 1.56 -4.81
CA HIS A 97 -0.41 2.40 -3.71
C HIS A 97 0.72 3.22 -3.08
N VAL A 98 1.92 2.68 -2.92
CA VAL A 98 3.11 3.46 -2.50
C VAL A 98 3.33 4.65 -3.43
N ARG A 99 3.30 4.45 -4.77
CA ARG A 99 3.44 5.53 -5.75
C ARG A 99 2.28 6.54 -5.71
N GLN A 100 1.08 6.09 -5.40
CA GLN A 100 -0.07 6.96 -5.19
C GLN A 100 0.13 7.84 -3.96
N TYR A 101 0.65 7.28 -2.85
CA TYR A 101 1.04 8.07 -1.68
C TYR A 101 2.15 9.08 -1.99
N GLU A 102 3.13 8.73 -2.81
CA GLU A 102 4.17 9.68 -3.29
C GLU A 102 3.57 10.86 -4.08
N ARG A 103 2.46 10.62 -4.78
CA ARG A 103 1.77 11.63 -5.59
C ARG A 103 0.80 12.48 -4.75
N TRP A 104 0.04 11.85 -3.86
CA TRP A 104 -1.05 12.45 -3.11
C TRP A 104 -0.70 12.80 -1.67
N GLY A 105 0.31 12.17 -1.07
CA GLY A 105 0.73 12.36 0.32
C GLY A 105 -0.39 12.06 1.31
N ILE A 106 -0.58 12.97 2.25
CA ILE A 106 -1.63 12.88 3.28
C ILE A 106 -3.06 12.91 2.71
N PHE A 107 -3.23 13.45 1.50
CA PHE A 107 -4.54 13.52 0.83
C PHE A 107 -4.94 12.21 0.16
N PHE A 108 -4.03 11.24 0.05
CA PHE A 108 -4.35 9.96 -0.59
C PHE A 108 -5.51 9.25 0.12
N LEU A 109 -5.43 9.08 1.43
CA LEU A 109 -6.45 8.35 2.18
C LEU A 109 -7.83 9.02 2.11
N PRO A 110 -7.99 10.36 2.35
CA PRO A 110 -9.25 11.05 2.11
C PRO A 110 -9.78 10.90 0.67
N ALA A 111 -8.91 11.03 -0.32
CA ALA A 111 -9.31 10.89 -1.73
C ALA A 111 -9.74 9.46 -2.07
N TYR A 112 -9.05 8.44 -1.52
CA TYR A 112 -9.42 7.04 -1.66
C TYR A 112 -10.81 6.77 -1.06
N LEU A 113 -11.05 7.23 0.17
CA LEU A 113 -12.34 7.06 0.86
C LEU A 113 -13.46 7.79 0.11
N LEU A 114 -13.20 9.00 -0.37
CA LEU A 114 -14.18 9.74 -1.19
C LEU A 114 -14.50 9.01 -2.48
N SER A 115 -13.49 8.46 -3.17
CA SER A 115 -13.69 7.64 -4.37
C SER A 115 -14.57 6.42 -4.06
N SER A 116 -14.32 5.70 -2.96
CA SER A 116 -15.13 4.55 -2.53
C SER A 116 -16.57 4.97 -2.23
N LEU A 117 -16.77 6.08 -1.52
CA LEU A 117 -18.10 6.60 -1.19
C LEU A 117 -18.89 6.99 -2.45
N VAL A 118 -18.25 7.63 -3.42
CA VAL A 118 -18.87 7.99 -4.70
C VAL A 118 -19.30 6.73 -5.46
N GLN A 119 -18.49 5.66 -5.48
CA GLN A 119 -18.88 4.41 -6.13
C GLN A 119 -20.05 3.74 -5.40
N PHE A 120 -20.02 3.73 -4.06
CA PHE A 120 -21.13 3.23 -3.26
C PHE A 120 -22.44 3.99 -3.55
N ALA A 121 -22.41 5.33 -3.55
CA ALA A 121 -23.57 6.15 -3.85
C ALA A 121 -24.13 5.95 -5.28
N ARG A 122 -23.27 5.46 -6.20
CA ARG A 122 -23.66 5.11 -7.57
C ARG A 122 -24.12 3.66 -7.73
N GLY A 123 -24.26 2.91 -6.64
CA GLY A 123 -24.64 1.48 -6.68
C GLY A 123 -23.55 0.57 -7.27
N ARG A 124 -22.29 1.03 -7.30
CA ARG A 124 -21.13 0.28 -7.79
C ARG A 124 -20.38 -0.36 -6.62
N ARG A 125 -19.39 -1.19 -6.93
CA ARG A 125 -18.55 -1.83 -5.92
C ARG A 125 -17.56 -0.81 -5.34
N PRO A 126 -17.63 -0.45 -4.05
CA PRO A 126 -16.83 0.64 -3.47
C PRO A 126 -15.32 0.40 -3.55
N TYR A 127 -14.88 -0.86 -3.52
CA TYR A 127 -13.49 -1.27 -3.63
C TYR A 127 -13.06 -1.42 -5.09
N LEU A 128 -13.65 -2.37 -5.81
CA LEU A 128 -13.18 -2.74 -7.16
C LEU A 128 -13.38 -1.63 -8.20
N ASP A 129 -14.40 -0.78 -8.03
CA ASP A 129 -14.67 0.34 -8.92
C ASP A 129 -14.04 1.66 -8.42
N ASN A 130 -13.29 1.64 -7.28
CA ASN A 130 -12.52 2.76 -6.79
C ASN A 130 -11.46 3.19 -7.82
N TYR A 131 -11.30 4.49 -8.03
CA TYR A 131 -10.34 5.04 -8.98
C TYR A 131 -8.91 4.53 -8.75
N PHE A 132 -8.45 4.52 -7.50
CA PHE A 132 -7.09 4.14 -7.11
C PHE A 132 -6.86 2.63 -7.25
N GLU A 133 -7.87 1.82 -6.93
CA GLU A 133 -7.82 0.36 -7.13
C GLU A 133 -7.76 0.00 -8.61
N ARG A 134 -8.58 0.65 -9.43
CA ARG A 134 -8.55 0.44 -10.88
C ARG A 134 -7.18 0.80 -11.48
N GLU A 135 -6.56 1.89 -11.01
CA GLU A 135 -5.19 2.24 -11.40
C GLU A 135 -4.21 1.15 -10.95
N ALA A 136 -4.33 0.65 -9.70
CA ALA A 136 -3.47 -0.38 -9.16
C ALA A 136 -3.58 -1.70 -9.93
N TYR A 137 -4.79 -2.19 -10.16
CA TYR A 137 -5.02 -3.38 -10.97
C TYR A 137 -4.61 -3.20 -12.43
N GLY A 138 -4.80 -2.02 -13.01
CA GLY A 138 -4.37 -1.73 -14.37
C GLY A 138 -2.84 -1.79 -14.56
N GLN A 139 -2.06 -1.46 -13.52
CA GLN A 139 -0.60 -1.50 -13.55
C GLN A 139 -0.01 -2.83 -13.09
N ALA A 140 -0.61 -3.47 -12.10
CA ALA A 140 -0.10 -4.71 -11.48
C ALA A 140 -0.68 -6.00 -12.08
N GLY A 141 -1.75 -5.89 -12.86
CA GLY A 141 -2.59 -7.01 -13.31
C GLY A 141 -3.73 -7.30 -12.33
N TRP A 142 -4.84 -7.77 -12.87
CA TRP A 142 -5.96 -8.26 -12.07
C TRP A 142 -5.59 -9.59 -11.44
N PRO A 143 -5.99 -9.87 -10.18
CA PRO A 143 -5.83 -11.20 -9.62
C PRO A 143 -6.51 -12.20 -10.53
N GLN A 144 -5.82 -13.28 -10.85
CA GLN A 144 -6.44 -14.41 -11.56
C GLN A 144 -7.58 -14.89 -10.68
N GLN A 145 -8.82 -14.69 -11.12
CA GLN A 145 -9.96 -15.34 -10.47
C GLN A 145 -9.79 -16.84 -10.73
N GLU A 146 -9.43 -17.58 -9.70
CA GLU A 146 -9.63 -19.03 -9.72
C GLU A 146 -11.14 -19.24 -9.92
N ARG A 147 -11.48 -19.78 -11.07
CA ARG A 147 -12.85 -20.14 -11.46
C ARG A 147 -13.30 -21.38 -10.72
#